data_3169d92926cce51a335e457a3d388af8
#
_entry.id   3169d92926cce51a335e457a3d388af8
#
_cell.length_a   1.000
_cell.length_b   1.000
_cell.length_c   1.000
_cell.angle_alpha   90.00
_cell.angle_beta   90.00
_cell.angle_gamma   90.00
#
_symmetry.space_group_name_H-M   'P 1'
#
loop_
_entity.id
_entity.type
_entity.pdbx_description
1 polymer ?
#
loop_
_entity_poly.entity_id
_entity_poly.type
_entity_poly.pdbx_seq_one_letter_code
_entity_poly.pdbx_strand_id
1 'polypeptide(L)'
;MTKQFIKAQIDIHCKHKGTESPSYRVFVNDELFVERTWIWPGYYLSEMLQIEAEPGEYHVRVEAVQPIGGKFKTRNHRVEYGSAQWIDEQTLEILP
;
A
#
# COMPACT_ATOMS: atom_id res chain seq x y z
N MET A 1 11.37 -23.45 1.91
CA MET A 1 10.13 -22.81 1.41
C MET A 1 10.46 -21.86 0.29
N THR A 2 9.69 -21.91 -0.77
CA THR A 2 9.96 -21.10 -1.95
C THR A 2 9.22 -19.77 -1.84
N LYS A 3 9.95 -18.68 -2.03
CA LYS A 3 9.34 -17.35 -2.13
C LYS A 3 8.68 -17.19 -3.48
N GLN A 4 7.52 -16.56 -3.48
CA GLN A 4 6.77 -16.25 -4.68
C GLN A 4 6.84 -14.77 -4.96
N PHE A 5 6.86 -14.41 -6.24
CA PHE A 5 6.80 -13.03 -6.65
C PHE A 5 5.34 -12.62 -6.78
N ILE A 6 4.96 -11.57 -6.07
CA ILE A 6 3.59 -11.08 -6.01
C ILE A 6 3.57 -9.61 -6.39
N LYS A 7 2.60 -9.24 -7.23
CA LYS A 7 2.28 -7.82 -7.51
C LYS A 7 0.87 -7.57 -7.03
N ALA A 8 0.74 -6.84 -5.94
CA ALA A 8 -0.54 -6.42 -5.40
C ALA A 8 -0.70 -4.91 -5.57
N GLN A 9 -1.90 -4.45 -5.81
CA GLN A 9 -2.17 -3.03 -5.99
C GLN A 9 -3.22 -2.53 -5.02
N ILE A 10 -3.05 -1.30 -4.59
CA ILE A 10 -3.98 -0.58 -3.74
C ILE A 10 -4.11 0.83 -4.31
N ASP A 11 -5.33 1.33 -4.45
CA ASP A 11 -5.54 2.74 -4.75
C ASP A 11 -5.55 3.52 -3.44
N ILE A 12 -4.64 4.46 -3.31
CA ILE A 12 -4.52 5.30 -2.13
C ILE A 12 -5.14 6.66 -2.45
N HIS A 13 -6.16 7.02 -1.71
CA HIS A 13 -6.88 8.29 -1.87
C HIS A 13 -6.48 9.25 -0.79
N CYS A 14 -6.26 10.50 -1.17
CA CYS A 14 -5.92 11.56 -0.24
C CYS A 14 -6.65 12.84 -0.65
N LYS A 15 -7.29 13.48 0.32
CA LYS A 15 -7.81 14.84 0.16
C LYS A 15 -6.83 15.78 0.81
N HIS A 16 -6.33 16.74 0.06
CA HIS A 16 -5.40 17.74 0.57
C HIS A 16 -5.71 19.09 -0.02
N LYS A 17 -5.29 20.14 0.67
CA LYS A 17 -5.39 21.49 0.15
C LYS A 17 -4.23 21.75 -0.81
N GLY A 18 -4.47 22.52 -1.86
CA GLY A 18 -3.57 22.65 -3.00
C GLY A 18 -2.14 23.06 -2.71
N THR A 19 -1.88 23.71 -1.56
CA THR A 19 -0.53 24.17 -1.20
C THR A 19 0.22 23.17 -0.34
N GLU A 20 -0.42 22.09 0.10
CA GLU A 20 0.18 21.08 0.97
C GLU A 20 0.60 19.88 0.15
N SER A 21 1.74 19.29 0.51
CA SER A 21 2.23 18.05 -0.09
C SER A 21 2.32 16.99 0.99
N PRO A 22 1.20 16.34 1.32
CA PRO A 22 1.22 15.30 2.34
C PRO A 22 2.05 14.10 1.88
N SER A 23 2.65 13.44 2.83
CA SER A 23 3.43 12.22 2.57
C SER A 23 2.82 11.05 3.32
N TYR A 24 3.01 9.85 2.77
CA TYR A 24 2.59 8.63 3.44
C TYR A 24 3.69 7.57 3.35
N ARG A 25 3.61 6.62 4.26
CA ARG A 25 4.48 5.45 4.28
C ARG A 25 3.62 4.19 4.20
N VAL A 26 4.09 3.22 3.44
CA VAL A 26 3.48 1.90 3.38
C VAL A 26 4.39 0.92 4.10
N PHE A 27 3.84 0.20 5.06
CA PHE A 27 4.55 -0.83 5.82
C PHE A 27 3.97 -2.20 5.47
N VAL A 28 4.85 -3.17 5.30
CA VAL A 28 4.49 -4.57 5.16
C VAL A 28 5.10 -5.31 6.33
N ASN A 29 4.27 -5.87 7.21
CA ASN A 29 4.69 -6.52 8.46
C ASN A 29 5.63 -5.63 9.28
N ASP A 30 5.26 -4.36 9.45
CA ASP A 30 6.01 -3.35 10.20
C ASP A 30 7.36 -2.96 9.62
N GLU A 31 7.70 -3.43 8.43
CA GLU A 31 8.86 -2.97 7.70
C GLU A 31 8.45 -1.93 6.67
N LEU A 32 9.21 -0.84 6.60
CA LEU A 32 8.93 0.23 5.64
C LEU A 32 9.15 -0.30 4.22
N PHE A 33 8.10 -0.25 3.41
CA PHE A 33 8.15 -0.66 2.03
C PHE A 33 8.39 0.52 1.10
N VAL A 34 7.65 1.62 1.27
CA VAL A 34 7.78 2.80 0.46
C VAL A 34 7.32 4.04 1.23
N GLU A 35 7.97 5.17 0.95
CA GLU A 35 7.54 6.47 1.42
C GLU A 35 7.36 7.35 0.20
N ARG A 36 6.23 8.09 0.14
CA ARG A 36 5.90 8.88 -1.04
C ARG A 36 5.30 10.21 -0.64
N THR A 37 5.72 11.26 -1.34
CA THR A 37 5.15 12.59 -1.18
C THR A 37 4.16 12.85 -2.30
N TRP A 38 2.99 13.37 -1.93
CA TRP A 38 1.91 13.64 -2.86
C TRP A 38 2.18 14.96 -3.59
N ILE A 39 2.61 14.88 -4.84
CA ILE A 39 3.06 16.05 -5.60
C ILE A 39 2.25 16.33 -6.86
N TRP A 40 1.19 15.58 -7.11
CA TRP A 40 0.33 15.80 -8.27
C TRP A 40 -1.07 16.24 -7.85
N PRO A 41 -1.84 16.84 -8.79
CA PRO A 41 -3.14 17.41 -8.43
C PRO A 41 -4.26 16.39 -8.25
N GLY A 42 -4.04 15.13 -8.56
CA GLY A 42 -5.07 14.11 -8.42
C GLY A 42 -5.32 13.73 -6.98
N TYR A 43 -6.46 13.08 -6.74
CA TYR A 43 -6.87 12.68 -5.41
C TYR A 43 -6.58 11.21 -5.10
N TYR A 44 -6.04 10.47 -6.04
CA TYR A 44 -5.66 9.08 -5.78
C TYR A 44 -4.44 8.66 -6.57
N LEU A 45 -3.83 7.60 -6.11
CA LEU A 45 -2.64 7.01 -6.70
C LEU A 45 -2.73 5.50 -6.55
N SER A 46 -2.41 4.76 -7.60
CA SER A 46 -2.31 3.30 -7.52
C SER A 46 -0.92 2.92 -7.06
N GLU A 47 -0.83 2.33 -5.87
CA GLU A 47 0.43 1.89 -5.31
C GLU A 47 0.62 0.41 -5.59
N MET A 48 1.72 0.05 -6.26
CA MET A 48 2.06 -1.33 -6.59
C MET A 48 3.01 -1.89 -5.55
N LEU A 49 2.60 -2.96 -4.89
CA LEU A 49 3.43 -3.70 -3.95
C LEU A 49 4.04 -4.88 -4.68
N GLN A 50 5.32 -4.80 -5.02
CA GLN A 50 6.04 -5.88 -5.65
C GLN A 50 6.91 -6.55 -4.60
N ILE A 51 6.51 -7.74 -4.17
CA ILE A 51 7.18 -8.43 -3.08
C ILE A 51 7.51 -9.86 -3.46
N GLU A 52 8.59 -10.38 -2.88
CA GLU A 52 8.89 -11.80 -2.86
C GLU A 52 8.62 -12.30 -1.46
N ALA A 53 7.74 -13.27 -1.32
CA ALA A 53 7.29 -13.69 -0.01
C ALA A 53 6.88 -15.16 0.00
N GLU A 54 7.02 -15.75 1.18
CA GLU A 54 6.55 -17.11 1.44
C GLU A 54 5.05 -17.09 1.68
N PRO A 55 4.35 -18.23 1.52
CA PRO A 55 2.93 -18.30 1.86
C PRO A 55 2.65 -17.84 3.29
N GLY A 56 1.55 -17.16 3.48
CA GLY A 56 1.14 -16.66 4.78
C GLY A 56 0.41 -15.32 4.67
N GLU A 57 0.10 -14.74 5.82
CA GLU A 57 -0.59 -13.46 5.90
C GLU A 57 0.40 -12.33 6.12
N TYR A 58 0.24 -11.26 5.35
CA TYR A 58 1.09 -10.08 5.42
C TYR A 58 0.22 -8.86 5.73
N HIS A 59 0.61 -8.14 6.76
CA HIS A 59 -0.12 -6.97 7.20
C HIS A 59 0.40 -5.74 6.47
N VAL A 60 -0.50 -5.06 5.75
CA VAL A 60 -0.15 -3.86 4.95
C VAL A 60 -0.80 -2.66 5.59
N ARG A 61 0.01 -1.66 5.94
CA ARG A 61 -0.44 -0.47 6.64
C ARG A 61 0.02 0.79 5.93
N VAL A 62 -0.86 1.77 5.81
CA VAL A 62 -0.53 3.08 5.26
C VAL A 62 -0.63 4.12 6.38
N GLU A 63 0.44 4.89 6.57
CA GLU A 63 0.50 5.92 7.61
C GLU A 63 0.82 7.28 7.01
N ALA A 64 0.14 8.32 7.52
CA ALA A 64 0.48 9.70 7.19
C ALA A 64 1.76 10.12 7.91
N VAL A 65 2.59 10.89 7.22
CA VAL A 65 3.85 11.39 7.78
C VAL A 65 3.60 12.77 8.39
N GLN A 66 3.94 12.93 9.67
CA GLN A 66 3.85 14.20 10.36
C GLN A 66 4.99 15.13 9.95
N PRO A 67 4.86 16.47 10.06
CA PRO A 67 3.76 17.21 10.72
C PRO A 67 2.56 17.54 9.84
N ILE A 68 2.64 17.37 8.52
CA ILE A 68 1.54 17.70 7.63
C ILE A 68 0.35 16.76 7.85
N GLY A 69 0.64 15.48 8.02
CA GLY A 69 -0.40 14.49 8.20
C GLY A 69 -1.25 14.30 6.97
N GLY A 70 -2.55 14.23 7.16
CA GLY A 70 -3.50 14.01 6.09
C GLY A 70 -4.31 12.74 6.34
N LYS A 71 -5.39 12.59 5.58
CA LYS A 71 -6.23 11.40 5.67
C LYS A 71 -6.07 10.60 4.39
N PHE A 72 -5.52 9.42 4.53
CA PHE A 72 -5.34 8.49 3.43
C PHE A 72 -6.32 7.34 3.57
N LYS A 73 -7.02 7.03 2.48
CA LYS A 73 -7.92 5.88 2.41
C LYS A 73 -7.43 4.93 1.33
N THR A 74 -7.56 3.65 1.57
CA THR A 74 -7.18 2.63 0.60
C THR A 74 -8.43 2.01 0.01
N ARG A 75 -8.42 1.78 -1.32
CA ARG A 75 -9.54 1.20 -2.05
C ARG A 75 -9.01 0.32 -3.19
N ASN A 76 -9.91 -0.44 -3.78
CA ASN A 76 -9.62 -1.27 -4.96
C ASN A 76 -8.41 -2.17 -4.77
N HIS A 77 -8.39 -2.86 -3.62
CA HIS A 77 -7.35 -3.83 -3.32
C HIS A 77 -7.43 -4.98 -4.32
N ARG A 78 -6.34 -5.23 -5.03
CA ARG A 78 -6.32 -6.27 -6.05
C ARG A 78 -4.94 -6.88 -6.18
N VAL A 79 -4.88 -8.03 -6.84
CA VAL A 79 -3.62 -8.71 -7.12
C VAL A 79 -3.45 -8.73 -8.64
N GLU A 80 -2.34 -8.17 -9.12
CA GLU A 80 -2.03 -8.12 -10.54
C GLU A 80 -1.28 -9.37 -11.01
N TYR A 81 -0.50 -9.98 -10.11
CA TYR A 81 0.30 -11.14 -10.46
C TYR A 81 0.58 -11.97 -9.22
N GLY A 82 0.51 -13.29 -9.37
CA GLY A 82 0.86 -14.25 -8.34
C GLY A 82 -0.34 -14.81 -7.59
N SER A 83 -0.08 -15.82 -6.78
CA SER A 83 -1.11 -16.51 -6.00
C SER A 83 -1.30 -15.82 -4.67
N ALA A 84 -2.20 -14.85 -4.63
CA ALA A 84 -2.47 -14.08 -3.43
C ALA A 84 -3.89 -13.54 -3.46
N GLN A 85 -4.40 -13.17 -2.29
CA GLN A 85 -5.70 -12.53 -2.18
C GLN A 85 -5.71 -11.56 -1.00
N TRP A 86 -6.50 -10.52 -1.10
CA TRP A 86 -6.75 -9.61 0.02
C TRP A 86 -7.88 -10.20 0.87
N ILE A 87 -7.59 -10.47 2.13
CA ILE A 87 -8.60 -10.94 3.08
C ILE A 87 -9.43 -9.77 3.57
N ASP A 88 -8.77 -8.64 3.84
CA ASP A 88 -9.40 -7.38 4.19
C ASP A 88 -8.52 -6.23 3.70
N GLU A 89 -8.84 -5.01 4.07
CA GLU A 89 -8.14 -3.82 3.58
C GLU A 89 -6.68 -3.73 4.03
N GLN A 90 -6.28 -4.54 4.99
CA GLN A 90 -4.95 -4.48 5.59
C GLN A 90 -4.21 -5.81 5.57
N THR A 91 -4.83 -6.86 5.07
CA THR A 91 -4.23 -8.19 5.11
C THR A 91 -4.18 -8.84 3.73
N LEU A 92 -2.98 -9.09 3.27
CA LEU A 92 -2.72 -9.80 2.03
C LEU A 92 -2.30 -11.23 2.37
N GLU A 93 -3.05 -12.20 1.88
CA GLU A 93 -2.70 -13.61 2.05
C GLU A 93 -2.01 -14.12 0.81
N ILE A 94 -0.81 -14.69 0.98
CA ILE A 94 -0.08 -15.33 -0.10
C ILE A 94 -0.33 -16.83 0.00
N LEU A 95 -0.85 -17.39 -1.08
CA LEU A 95 -1.27 -18.79 -1.13
C LEU A 95 -0.10 -19.69 -1.47
N PRO A 96 -0.11 -20.93 -0.96
CA PRO A 96 0.94 -21.90 -1.28
C PRO A 96 0.96 -22.30 -2.75
#